data_bfbb30b8290d4238e74cd3bc5b30f67c
#
_entry.id   bfbb30b8290d4238e74cd3bc5b30f67c
#
_cell.length_a   1.000
_cell.length_b   1.000
_cell.length_c   1.000
_cell.angle_alpha   90.00
_cell.angle_beta   90.00
_cell.angle_gamma   90.00
#
_symmetry.space_group_name_H-M   'P 1'
#
loop_
_entity.id
_entity.type
_entity.pdbx_description
1 polymer ?
#
loop_
_entity_poly.entity_id
_entity_poly.type
_entity_poly.pdbx_seq_one_letter_code
_entity_poly.pdbx_strand_id
1 'polypeptide(L)'
;MKHFAFPDKAWEKKVTIGGGLMAFLLISDVLGPEQKIASVSLLSLAISIHTLGVVIMMAADCQKYYTLKYHQGLIKEGLFKYIRHPNYLGEIMLYSAYAMIVQHWIPWAILAWVWIGVFLINILRKEASMSRYPEWKEYKKKTGMLIPKLF
;
A
#
# COMPACT_ATOMS: atom_id res chain seq x y z
N MET A 1 9.89 7.85 -25.20
CA MET A 1 9.80 8.13 -23.74
C MET A 1 8.59 7.50 -23.00
N LYS A 2 7.74 6.67 -23.66
CA LYS A 2 6.56 6.04 -23.03
C LYS A 2 6.86 4.79 -22.17
N HIS A 3 8.11 4.36 -22.06
CA HIS A 3 8.49 3.11 -21.35
C HIS A 3 9.12 3.32 -19.98
N PHE A 4 9.11 4.54 -19.45
CA PHE A 4 9.97 4.87 -18.31
C PHE A 4 9.36 4.59 -16.94
N ALA A 5 8.06 4.47 -16.79
CA ALA A 5 7.50 4.34 -15.47
C ALA A 5 6.89 2.96 -15.17
N PHE A 6 6.01 2.44 -16.01
CA PHE A 6 5.31 1.19 -15.69
C PHE A 6 4.67 0.59 -16.96
N PRO A 7 5.28 -0.42 -17.59
CA PRO A 7 4.78 -0.98 -18.84
C PRO A 7 3.53 -1.87 -18.69
N ASP A 8 2.97 -2.02 -17.50
CA ASP A 8 1.91 -2.98 -17.25
C ASP A 8 0.53 -2.35 -17.12
N LYS A 9 -0.47 -2.97 -17.80
CA LYS A 9 -1.90 -2.76 -17.58
C LYS A 9 -2.32 -2.90 -16.09
N ALA A 10 -1.51 -3.57 -15.28
CA ALA A 10 -1.68 -3.67 -13.84
C ALA A 10 -1.51 -2.31 -13.12
N TRP A 11 -0.68 -1.40 -13.65
CA TRP A 11 -0.53 -0.05 -13.12
C TRP A 11 -1.75 0.82 -13.40
N GLU A 12 -2.27 0.76 -14.62
CA GLU A 12 -3.49 1.50 -14.98
C GLU A 12 -4.67 1.08 -14.11
N LYS A 13 -4.82 -0.24 -13.83
CA LYS A 13 -5.82 -0.73 -12.87
C LYS A 13 -5.60 -0.21 -11.46
N LYS A 14 -4.36 -0.15 -10.98
CA LYS A 14 -4.05 0.38 -9.65
C LYS A 14 -4.41 1.86 -9.52
N VAL A 15 -4.03 2.67 -10.52
CA VAL A 15 -4.34 4.10 -10.55
C VAL A 15 -5.86 4.33 -10.61
N THR A 16 -6.59 3.53 -11.38
CA THR A 16 -8.05 3.64 -11.50
C THR A 16 -8.76 3.24 -10.20
N ILE A 17 -8.33 2.15 -9.56
CA ILE A 17 -8.89 1.72 -8.26
C ILE A 17 -8.55 2.74 -7.17
N GLY A 18 -7.31 3.21 -7.13
CA GLY A 18 -6.87 4.24 -6.18
C GLY A 18 -7.62 5.55 -6.37
N GLY A 19 -7.77 6.02 -7.62
CA GLY A 19 -8.54 7.21 -7.96
C GLY A 19 -10.02 7.08 -7.59
N GLY A 20 -10.64 5.93 -7.86
CA GLY A 20 -12.02 5.64 -7.49
C GLY A 20 -12.22 5.62 -5.97
N LEU A 21 -11.28 5.01 -5.22
CA LEU A 21 -11.31 5.01 -3.76
C LEU A 21 -11.15 6.41 -3.19
N MET A 22 -10.25 7.22 -3.75
CA MET A 22 -10.07 8.62 -3.38
C MET A 22 -11.34 9.45 -3.62
N ALA A 23 -11.94 9.34 -4.81
CA ALA A 23 -13.18 10.02 -5.13
C ALA A 23 -14.31 9.62 -4.17
N PHE A 24 -14.40 8.33 -3.83
CA PHE A 24 -15.40 7.83 -2.90
C PHE A 24 -15.18 8.35 -1.46
N LEU A 25 -13.93 8.44 -0.98
CA LEU A 25 -13.61 9.01 0.32
C LEU A 25 -13.96 10.50 0.38
N LEU A 26 -13.67 11.25 -0.69
CA LEU A 26 -14.04 12.67 -0.79
C LEU A 26 -15.56 12.88 -0.85
N ILE A 27 -16.28 12.03 -1.58
CA ILE A 27 -17.75 12.09 -1.64
C ILE A 27 -18.36 11.75 -0.27
N SER A 28 -17.81 10.77 0.46
CA SER A 28 -18.30 10.42 1.80
C SER A 28 -18.12 11.56 2.82
N ASP A 29 -17.11 12.41 2.61
CA ASP A 29 -16.87 13.60 3.41
C ASP A 29 -17.97 14.69 3.15
N VAL A 30 -18.33 14.87 1.89
CA VAL A 30 -19.36 15.84 1.49
C VAL A 30 -20.77 15.44 1.93
N LEU A 31 -21.05 14.14 2.02
CA LEU A 31 -22.37 13.60 2.37
C LEU A 31 -22.55 13.34 3.88
N GLY A 32 -21.53 13.56 4.69
CA GLY A 32 -21.55 13.32 6.13
C GLY A 32 -22.34 14.39 6.89
N PRO A 33 -23.13 14.02 7.94
CA PRO A 33 -24.07 14.92 8.58
C PRO A 33 -23.48 16.00 9.50
N GLU A 34 -22.21 15.97 9.84
CA GLU A 34 -21.50 17.04 10.58
C GLU A 34 -20.01 17.01 10.25
N GLN A 35 -19.53 18.01 9.52
CA GLN A 35 -18.12 18.21 9.28
C GLN A 35 -17.40 18.67 10.55
N LYS A 36 -16.71 17.78 11.22
CA LYS A 36 -15.75 18.16 12.26
C LYS A 36 -14.47 18.63 11.59
N ILE A 37 -14.13 19.90 11.77
CA ILE A 37 -12.85 20.43 11.30
C ILE A 37 -11.72 19.70 12.04
N ALA A 38 -10.86 19.02 11.28
CA ALA A 38 -9.71 18.33 11.84
C ALA A 38 -8.78 19.32 12.53
N SER A 39 -8.32 18.98 13.73
CA SER A 39 -7.33 19.82 14.44
C SER A 39 -6.03 19.92 13.62
N VAL A 40 -5.30 21.02 13.80
CA VAL A 40 -4.01 21.24 13.10
C VAL A 40 -3.03 20.08 13.35
N SER A 41 -3.00 19.57 14.57
CA SER A 41 -2.15 18.41 14.93
C SER A 41 -2.58 17.14 14.22
N LEU A 42 -3.87 16.87 14.11
CA LEU A 42 -4.38 15.71 13.35
C LEU A 42 -4.09 15.85 11.86
N LEU A 43 -4.26 17.03 11.30
CA LEU A 43 -3.95 17.32 9.90
C LEU A 43 -2.45 17.12 9.63
N SER A 44 -1.58 17.66 10.49
CA SER A 44 -0.13 17.48 10.38
C SER A 44 0.28 16.00 10.45
N LEU A 45 -0.31 15.24 11.36
CA LEU A 45 -0.08 13.80 11.47
C LEU A 45 -0.55 13.05 10.20
N ALA A 46 -1.75 13.36 9.71
CA ALA A 46 -2.28 12.74 8.50
C ALA A 46 -1.41 13.04 7.27
N ILE A 47 -0.96 14.29 7.09
CA ILE A 47 -0.03 14.67 6.01
C ILE A 47 1.29 13.90 6.13
N SER A 48 1.83 13.77 7.35
CA SER A 48 3.08 13.02 7.57
C SER A 48 2.92 11.53 7.23
N ILE A 49 1.84 10.89 7.67
CA ILE A 49 1.53 9.50 7.37
C ILE A 49 1.30 9.31 5.86
N HIS A 50 0.56 10.20 5.22
CA HIS A 50 0.33 10.18 3.77
C HIS A 50 1.64 10.25 3.01
N THR A 51 2.49 11.24 3.30
CA THR A 51 3.76 11.46 2.62
C THR A 51 4.68 10.26 2.78
N LEU A 52 4.82 9.74 4.01
CA LEU A 52 5.60 8.53 4.27
C LEU A 52 5.05 7.32 3.52
N GLY A 53 3.74 7.16 3.47
CA GLY A 53 3.07 6.09 2.71
C GLY A 53 3.39 6.16 1.22
N VAL A 54 3.31 7.35 0.61
CA VAL A 54 3.68 7.59 -0.80
C VAL A 54 5.13 7.23 -1.05
N VAL A 55 6.05 7.69 -0.19
CA VAL A 55 7.49 7.41 -0.33
C VAL A 55 7.77 5.91 -0.27
N ILE A 56 7.21 5.21 0.72
CA ILE A 56 7.40 3.75 0.87
C ILE A 56 6.82 3.01 -0.34
N MET A 57 5.61 3.35 -0.78
CA MET A 57 4.95 2.73 -1.92
C MET A 57 5.78 2.89 -3.19
N MET A 58 6.18 4.12 -3.51
CA MET A 58 6.95 4.41 -4.72
C MET A 58 8.35 3.79 -4.67
N ALA A 59 9.04 3.88 -3.54
CA ALA A 59 10.36 3.28 -3.39
C ALA A 59 10.30 1.75 -3.55
N ALA A 60 9.28 1.10 -2.98
CA ALA A 60 9.08 -0.34 -3.13
C ALA A 60 8.78 -0.75 -4.58
N ASP A 61 7.90 -0.03 -5.26
CA ASP A 61 7.54 -0.31 -6.64
C ASP A 61 8.72 -0.03 -7.60
N CYS A 62 9.47 1.05 -7.39
CA CYS A 62 10.71 1.33 -8.13
C CYS A 62 11.76 0.24 -7.91
N GLN A 63 12.03 -0.10 -6.66
CA GLN A 63 12.99 -1.16 -6.32
C GLN A 63 12.58 -2.48 -6.99
N LYS A 64 11.32 -2.86 -6.88
CA LYS A 64 10.80 -4.08 -7.50
C LYS A 64 10.97 -4.06 -9.02
N TYR A 65 10.61 -2.95 -9.67
CA TYR A 65 10.73 -2.80 -11.11
C TYR A 65 12.19 -2.97 -11.58
N TYR A 66 13.12 -2.21 -10.99
CA TYR A 66 14.52 -2.26 -11.40
C TYR A 66 15.17 -3.59 -11.06
N THR A 67 14.89 -4.17 -9.89
CA THR A 67 15.46 -5.48 -9.54
C THR A 67 14.99 -6.55 -10.50
N LEU A 68 13.70 -6.65 -10.78
CA LEU A 68 13.17 -7.68 -11.69
C LEU A 68 13.52 -7.46 -13.16
N LYS A 69 13.88 -6.24 -13.55
CA LYS A 69 14.37 -5.94 -14.90
C LYS A 69 15.75 -6.57 -15.16
N TYR A 70 16.60 -6.63 -14.14
CA TYR A 70 17.97 -7.12 -14.28
C TYR A 70 18.19 -8.49 -13.64
N HIS A 71 17.42 -8.86 -12.63
CA HIS A 71 17.53 -10.12 -11.91
C HIS A 71 16.15 -10.74 -11.71
N GLN A 72 15.96 -11.93 -12.27
CA GLN A 72 14.73 -12.71 -12.03
C GLN A 72 14.87 -13.48 -10.72
N GLY A 73 13.84 -13.46 -9.88
CA GLY A 73 13.84 -14.21 -8.64
C GLY A 73 13.12 -13.51 -7.48
N LEU A 74 13.40 -13.99 -6.28
CA LEU A 74 12.85 -13.44 -5.05
C LEU A 74 13.68 -12.22 -4.60
N ILE A 75 13.04 -11.06 -4.45
CA ILE A 75 13.70 -9.85 -3.98
C ILE A 75 13.85 -9.95 -2.46
N LYS A 76 15.09 -9.89 -1.98
CA LYS A 76 15.44 -10.02 -0.54
C LYS A 76 16.22 -8.83 0.01
N GLU A 77 16.36 -7.78 -0.77
CA GLU A 77 17.20 -6.60 -0.49
C GLU A 77 16.37 -5.34 -0.26
N GLY A 78 17.00 -4.28 0.24
CA GLY A 78 16.37 -2.98 0.47
C GLY A 78 15.14 -3.08 1.36
N LEU A 79 14.02 -2.51 0.95
CA LEU A 79 12.76 -2.55 1.70
C LEU A 79 12.23 -3.98 1.88
N PHE A 80 12.46 -4.86 0.89
CA PHE A 80 12.02 -6.26 0.93
C PHE A 80 12.83 -7.13 1.90
N LYS A 81 13.95 -6.63 2.43
CA LYS A 81 14.70 -7.31 3.49
C LYS A 81 13.91 -7.42 4.81
N TYR A 82 13.04 -6.45 5.07
CA TYR A 82 12.32 -6.36 6.34
C TYR A 82 10.84 -6.70 6.19
N ILE A 83 10.23 -6.33 5.08
CA ILE A 83 8.80 -6.46 4.81
C ILE A 83 8.60 -7.09 3.44
N ARG A 84 7.72 -8.10 3.33
CA ARG A 84 7.47 -8.76 2.05
C ARG A 84 6.63 -7.92 1.08
N HIS A 85 5.76 -7.07 1.62
CA HIS A 85 4.84 -6.25 0.84
C HIS A 85 4.87 -4.77 1.25
N PRO A 86 6.03 -4.08 1.13
CA PRO A 86 6.17 -2.70 1.55
C PRO A 86 5.27 -1.74 0.75
N ASN A 87 4.99 -2.02 -0.52
CA ASN A 87 4.08 -1.23 -1.32
C ASN A 87 2.64 -1.23 -0.77
N TYR A 88 2.14 -2.39 -0.27
CA TYR A 88 0.82 -2.43 0.37
C TYR A 88 0.80 -1.69 1.71
N LEU A 89 1.89 -1.73 2.47
CA LEU A 89 2.02 -0.91 3.68
C LEU A 89 1.90 0.58 3.34
N GLY A 90 2.62 1.03 2.31
CA GLY A 90 2.54 2.41 1.83
C GLY A 90 1.13 2.80 1.39
N GLU A 91 0.42 1.93 0.66
CA GLU A 91 -0.97 2.15 0.25
C GLU A 91 -1.91 2.23 1.48
N ILE A 92 -1.75 1.36 2.47
CA ILE A 92 -2.52 1.39 3.71
C ILE A 92 -2.31 2.72 4.45
N MET A 93 -1.07 3.17 4.61
CA MET A 93 -0.75 4.44 5.26
C MET A 93 -1.37 5.62 4.51
N LEU A 94 -1.25 5.66 3.19
CA LEU A 94 -1.79 6.70 2.34
C LEU A 94 -3.31 6.84 2.49
N TYR A 95 -4.05 5.74 2.38
CA TYR A 95 -5.51 5.77 2.50
C TYR A 95 -5.99 6.01 3.93
N SER A 96 -5.26 5.49 4.94
CA SER A 96 -5.55 5.77 6.35
C SER A 96 -5.49 7.26 6.65
N ALA A 97 -4.54 7.99 6.06
CA ALA A 97 -4.42 9.42 6.27
C ALA A 97 -5.67 10.20 5.85
N TYR A 98 -6.30 9.81 4.74
CA TYR A 98 -7.58 10.42 4.34
C TYR A 98 -8.72 10.08 5.30
N ALA A 99 -8.83 8.82 5.72
CA ALA A 99 -9.84 8.42 6.69
C ALA A 99 -9.69 9.13 8.04
N MET A 100 -8.45 9.45 8.44
CA MET A 100 -8.17 10.24 9.64
C MET A 100 -8.71 11.67 9.53
N ILE A 101 -8.60 12.32 8.37
CA ILE A 101 -9.06 13.69 8.16
C ILE A 101 -10.59 13.77 8.22
N VAL A 102 -11.28 12.80 7.65
CA VAL A 102 -12.75 12.75 7.61
C VAL A 102 -13.37 12.56 9.00
N GLN A 103 -12.65 12.00 9.96
CA GLN A 103 -13.09 11.79 11.37
C GLN A 103 -14.44 11.06 11.50
N HIS A 104 -14.77 10.21 10.55
CA HIS A 104 -15.99 9.41 10.53
C HIS A 104 -15.66 7.92 10.39
N TRP A 105 -16.51 7.03 10.88
CA TRP A 105 -16.27 5.59 10.85
C TRP A 105 -16.44 4.97 9.45
N ILE A 106 -17.27 5.57 8.57
CA ILE A 106 -17.59 5.04 7.24
C ILE A 106 -16.33 4.84 6.38
N PRO A 107 -15.40 5.81 6.22
CA PRO A 107 -14.15 5.60 5.48
C PRO A 107 -13.35 4.42 6.01
N TRP A 108 -13.29 4.24 7.33
CA TRP A 108 -12.59 3.10 7.93
C TRP A 108 -13.23 1.77 7.62
N ALA A 109 -14.56 1.69 7.64
CA ALA A 109 -15.30 0.47 7.25
C ALA A 109 -15.03 0.09 5.79
N ILE A 110 -15.00 1.07 4.90
CA ILE A 110 -14.70 0.87 3.48
C ILE A 110 -13.26 0.42 3.29
N LEU A 111 -12.30 1.08 3.96
CA LEU A 111 -10.90 0.68 3.90
C LEU A 111 -10.70 -0.74 4.44
N ALA A 112 -11.32 -1.08 5.55
CA ALA A 112 -11.28 -2.44 6.10
C ALA A 112 -11.82 -3.48 5.09
N TRP A 113 -12.93 -3.17 4.44
CA TRP A 113 -13.49 -4.03 3.39
C TRP A 113 -12.53 -4.20 2.21
N VAL A 114 -11.92 -3.12 1.73
CA VAL A 114 -10.92 -3.16 0.63
C VAL A 114 -9.66 -3.91 1.06
N TRP A 115 -9.16 -3.68 2.28
CA TRP A 115 -7.96 -4.36 2.77
C TRP A 115 -8.16 -5.86 2.94
N ILE A 116 -9.32 -6.28 3.42
CA ILE A 116 -9.64 -7.71 3.58
C ILE A 116 -10.03 -8.33 2.22
N GLY A 117 -10.91 -7.68 1.47
CA GLY A 117 -11.46 -8.23 0.23
C GLY A 117 -10.51 -8.18 -0.98
N VAL A 118 -9.63 -7.18 -1.03
CA VAL A 118 -8.74 -6.97 -2.17
C VAL A 118 -7.26 -7.16 -1.80
N PHE A 119 -6.77 -6.42 -0.80
CA PHE A 119 -5.34 -6.44 -0.47
C PHE A 119 -4.91 -7.79 0.07
N LEU A 120 -5.60 -8.33 1.06
CA LEU A 120 -5.24 -9.60 1.66
C LEU A 120 -5.27 -10.73 0.62
N ILE A 121 -6.30 -10.79 -0.22
CA ILE A 121 -6.40 -11.79 -1.28
C ILE A 121 -5.22 -11.67 -2.25
N ASN A 122 -4.89 -10.45 -2.68
CA ASN A 122 -3.77 -10.23 -3.59
C ASN A 122 -2.41 -10.53 -2.94
N ILE A 123 -2.24 -10.22 -1.65
CA ILE A 123 -1.04 -10.58 -0.87
C ILE A 123 -0.90 -12.10 -0.82
N LEU A 124 -1.96 -12.83 -0.46
CA LEU A 124 -1.94 -14.30 -0.38
C LEU A 124 -1.63 -14.94 -1.73
N ARG A 125 -2.20 -14.43 -2.83
CA ARG A 125 -1.85 -14.89 -4.19
C ARG A 125 -0.39 -14.66 -4.53
N LYS A 126 0.18 -13.51 -4.16
CA LYS A 126 1.61 -13.20 -4.35
C LYS A 126 2.49 -14.09 -3.48
N GLU A 127 2.14 -14.33 -2.22
CA GLU A 127 2.86 -15.25 -1.35
C GLU A 127 2.84 -16.69 -1.91
N ALA A 128 1.69 -17.15 -2.41
CA ALA A 128 1.59 -18.43 -3.10
C ALA A 128 2.48 -18.49 -4.35
N SER A 129 2.54 -17.42 -5.14
CA SER A 129 3.47 -17.35 -6.28
C SER A 129 4.94 -17.35 -5.85
N MET A 130 5.29 -16.67 -4.76
CA MET A 130 6.66 -16.64 -4.22
C MET A 130 7.08 -17.97 -3.59
N SER A 131 6.13 -18.78 -3.14
CA SER A 131 6.43 -20.09 -2.51
C SER A 131 7.10 -21.11 -3.43
N ARG A 132 7.11 -20.87 -4.76
CA ARG A 132 7.83 -21.69 -5.75
C ARG A 132 9.36 -21.55 -5.67
N TYR A 133 9.87 -20.49 -5.03
CA TYR A 133 11.31 -20.30 -4.87
C TYR A 133 11.85 -21.10 -3.69
N PRO A 134 13.01 -21.79 -3.84
CA PRO A 134 13.58 -22.61 -2.76
C PRO A 134 13.84 -21.83 -1.47
N GLU A 135 14.26 -20.57 -1.60
CA GLU A 135 14.61 -19.69 -0.47
C GLU A 135 13.40 -19.10 0.25
N TRP A 136 12.18 -19.35 -0.26
CA TRP A 136 10.95 -18.75 0.29
C TRP A 136 10.74 -19.03 1.77
N LYS A 137 10.97 -20.28 2.20
CA LYS A 137 10.75 -20.69 3.61
C LYS A 137 11.63 -19.90 4.57
N GLU A 138 12.90 -19.70 4.20
CA GLU A 138 13.85 -18.93 5.01
C GLU A 138 13.52 -17.44 4.99
N TYR A 139 13.23 -16.90 3.81
CA TYR A 139 12.84 -15.51 3.64
C TYR A 139 11.57 -15.17 4.45
N LYS A 140 10.55 -16.03 4.40
CA LYS A 140 9.30 -15.87 5.16
C LYS A 140 9.53 -15.88 6.68
N LYS A 141 10.49 -16.66 7.17
CA LYS A 141 10.84 -16.67 8.60
C LYS A 141 11.47 -15.36 9.06
N LYS A 142 12.30 -14.74 8.23
CA LYS A 142 13.06 -13.52 8.54
C LYS A 142 12.28 -12.22 8.33
N THR A 143 11.21 -12.25 7.53
CA THR A 143 10.49 -11.04 7.12
C THR A 143 9.06 -11.02 7.60
N GLY A 144 8.55 -9.82 7.90
CA GLY A 144 7.12 -9.63 8.17
C GLY A 144 6.30 -9.51 6.88
N MET A 145 4.98 -9.69 6.95
CA MET A 145 4.10 -9.52 5.79
C MET A 145 3.92 -8.04 5.44
N LEU A 146 3.45 -7.24 6.37
CA LEU A 146 3.22 -5.80 6.27
C LEU A 146 4.02 -5.01 7.31
N ILE A 147 4.31 -5.60 8.46
CA ILE A 147 5.07 -4.99 9.54
C ILE A 147 6.40 -5.71 9.66
N PRO A 148 7.53 -5.02 9.85
CA PRO A 148 8.83 -5.67 10.05
C PRO A 148 8.79 -6.64 11.23
N LYS A 149 9.45 -7.78 11.09
CA LYS A 149 9.76 -8.60 12.26
C LYS A 149 10.95 -7.97 12.97
N LEU A 150 10.73 -7.54 14.20
CA LEU A 150 11.77 -6.88 15.00
C LEU A 150 12.66 -7.89 15.74
N PHE A 151 12.27 -9.20 15.74
CA PHE A 151 13.00 -10.30 16.39
C PHE A 151 12.91 -11.58 15.57
#